data_94df9bf098f58eeb4a9c600f22a39b6f
#
_entry.id   94df9bf098f58eeb4a9c600f22a39b6f
#
_cell.length_a   1.000
_cell.length_b   1.000
_cell.length_c   1.000
_cell.angle_alpha   90.00
_cell.angle_beta   90.00
_cell.angle_gamma   90.00
#
_symmetry.space_group_name_H-M   'P 1'
#
loop_
_entity.id
_entity.type
_entity.pdbx_description
1 polymer ?
#
loop_
_entity_poly.entity_id
_entity_poly.type
_entity_poly.pdbx_seq_one_letter_code
_entity_poly.pdbx_strand_id
1 'polypeptide(L)'
;MTKLHGQVAVITGATAGMALAAATLFVTEGAHVYITGRRKDQLDDAVSEIGGSVTGVRSDSGNPRDLDLLVDAVRAGHGRVDVLYVSAGIGTVEEPLTAVTEDSFDTVFGVNVRGALFTVQKLLPLMSSGGSIILNGSTVWGKGIPGQSVYAATKAALRSFARTWAAELAERGIRVNVLSPGPTDTAMIAGTPPELREKIAALIPLKRLGQPADIAKVALFLASDDSSFVTGIDLSVDGGLAQI
;
A
#
# COMPACT_ATOMS: atom_id res chain seq x y z
N MET A 1 15.58 -13.74 15.09
CA MET A 1 15.56 -14.14 13.67
C MET A 1 14.84 -13.03 12.91
N THR A 2 15.31 -12.68 11.73
CA THR A 2 14.65 -11.71 10.83
C THR A 2 13.36 -12.32 10.28
N LYS A 3 12.28 -11.55 10.22
CA LYS A 3 10.93 -12.05 9.91
C LYS A 3 10.69 -12.37 8.43
N LEU A 4 11.52 -11.79 7.54
CA LEU A 4 11.39 -11.95 6.08
C LEU A 4 12.66 -12.50 5.44
N HIS A 5 13.47 -13.24 6.21
CA HIS A 5 14.77 -13.76 5.72
C HIS A 5 14.61 -14.58 4.44
N GLY A 6 15.31 -14.17 3.38
CA GLY A 6 15.30 -14.84 2.08
C GLY A 6 14.02 -14.70 1.28
N GLN A 7 13.02 -13.93 1.75
CA GLN A 7 11.79 -13.65 1.01
C GLN A 7 12.00 -12.57 -0.05
N VAL A 8 11.17 -12.59 -1.08
CA VAL A 8 11.10 -11.58 -2.15
C VAL A 8 9.82 -10.80 -2.00
N ALA A 9 9.95 -9.49 -1.75
CA ALA A 9 8.82 -8.58 -1.62
C ALA A 9 8.73 -7.61 -2.81
N VAL A 10 7.52 -7.27 -3.22
CA VAL A 10 7.23 -6.20 -4.17
C VAL A 10 6.37 -5.16 -3.47
N ILE A 11 6.80 -3.89 -3.47
CA ILE A 11 6.07 -2.78 -2.87
C ILE A 11 5.86 -1.68 -3.92
N THR A 12 4.62 -1.43 -4.30
CA THR A 12 4.32 -0.40 -5.30
C THR A 12 4.19 0.98 -4.66
N GLY A 13 4.67 2.03 -5.37
CA GLY A 13 4.60 3.41 -4.90
C GLY A 13 5.49 3.69 -3.68
N ALA A 14 6.65 3.03 -3.58
CA ALA A 14 7.50 3.05 -2.39
C ALA A 14 8.64 4.07 -2.45
N THR A 15 8.47 5.19 -3.14
CA THR A 15 9.48 6.25 -3.22
C THR A 15 9.40 7.27 -2.08
N ALA A 16 8.39 7.18 -1.21
CA ALA A 16 8.24 8.08 -0.06
C ALA A 16 7.25 7.51 0.99
N GLY A 17 7.25 8.11 2.17
CA GLY A 17 6.22 7.93 3.19
C GLY A 17 6.10 6.50 3.73
N MET A 18 4.87 6.02 3.88
CA MET A 18 4.56 4.74 4.51
C MET A 18 5.16 3.54 3.77
N ALA A 19 5.09 3.56 2.44
CA ALA A 19 5.60 2.47 1.61
C ALA A 19 7.14 2.43 1.59
N LEU A 20 7.81 3.58 1.60
CA LEU A 20 9.26 3.66 1.76
C LEU A 20 9.69 3.11 3.12
N ALA A 21 9.01 3.51 4.20
CA ALA A 21 9.30 3.00 5.54
C ALA A 21 9.08 1.47 5.63
N ALA A 22 8.06 0.94 4.96
CA ALA A 22 7.83 -0.50 4.87
C ALA A 22 8.94 -1.20 4.09
N ALA A 23 9.38 -0.64 2.95
CA ALA A 23 10.47 -1.20 2.15
C ALA A 23 11.77 -1.25 2.95
N THR A 24 12.13 -0.17 3.63
CA THR A 24 13.30 -0.11 4.52
C THR A 24 13.24 -1.18 5.61
N LEU A 25 12.08 -1.31 6.27
CA LEU A 25 11.90 -2.31 7.32
C LEU A 25 11.99 -3.74 6.76
N PHE A 26 11.40 -4.02 5.60
CA PHE A 26 11.43 -5.35 4.98
C PHE A 26 12.85 -5.76 4.59
N VAL A 27 13.67 -4.83 4.06
CA VAL A 27 15.09 -5.07 3.79
C VAL A 27 15.83 -5.36 5.10
N THR A 28 15.59 -4.60 6.16
CA THR A 28 16.18 -4.82 7.48
C THR A 28 15.81 -6.21 8.06
N GLU A 29 14.61 -6.68 7.75
CA GLU A 29 14.10 -8.00 8.14
C GLU A 29 14.52 -9.13 7.18
N GLY A 30 15.43 -8.85 6.25
CA GLY A 30 16.12 -9.84 5.43
C GLY A 30 15.45 -10.19 4.10
N ALA A 31 14.46 -9.41 3.66
CA ALA A 31 13.87 -9.56 2.33
C ALA A 31 14.72 -8.90 1.24
N HIS A 32 14.63 -9.43 0.02
CA HIS A 32 14.92 -8.63 -1.17
C HIS A 32 13.66 -7.89 -1.61
N VAL A 33 13.72 -6.56 -1.75
CA VAL A 33 12.55 -5.72 -2.01
C VAL A 33 12.61 -5.07 -3.38
N TYR A 34 11.62 -5.33 -4.24
CA TYR A 34 11.39 -4.55 -5.44
C TYR A 34 10.48 -3.37 -5.07
N ILE A 35 10.92 -2.15 -5.37
CA ILE A 35 10.12 -0.95 -5.18
C ILE A 35 9.78 -0.30 -6.51
N THR A 36 8.58 0.32 -6.60
CA THR A 36 8.21 1.06 -7.81
C THR A 36 7.93 2.52 -7.54
N GLY A 37 8.15 3.33 -8.58
CA GLY A 37 7.80 4.74 -8.64
C GLY A 37 7.78 5.25 -10.06
N ARG A 38 7.03 6.31 -10.32
CA ARG A 38 6.91 6.92 -11.67
C ARG A 38 8.11 7.81 -12.03
N ARG A 39 8.65 8.52 -11.05
CA ARG A 39 9.75 9.47 -11.21
C ARG A 39 11.05 8.77 -10.90
N LYS A 40 11.93 8.77 -11.92
CA LYS A 40 13.18 8.02 -11.83
C LYS A 40 14.12 8.56 -10.75
N ASP A 41 14.25 9.89 -10.66
CA ASP A 41 15.04 10.57 -9.65
C ASP A 41 14.66 10.16 -8.23
N GLN A 42 13.37 10.25 -7.92
CA GLN A 42 12.87 9.86 -6.60
C GLN A 42 12.97 8.35 -6.32
N LEU A 43 12.91 7.53 -7.37
CA LEU A 43 13.11 6.10 -7.22
C LEU A 43 14.58 5.78 -6.92
N ASP A 44 15.50 6.44 -7.60
CA ASP A 44 16.94 6.27 -7.37
C ASP A 44 17.33 6.75 -5.96
N ASP A 45 16.78 7.90 -5.51
CA ASP A 45 16.96 8.40 -4.14
C ASP A 45 16.45 7.40 -3.10
N ALA A 46 15.25 6.84 -3.31
CA ALA A 46 14.67 5.84 -2.41
C ALA A 46 15.52 4.56 -2.36
N VAL A 47 16.01 4.07 -3.49
CA VAL A 47 16.92 2.92 -3.54
C VAL A 47 18.22 3.21 -2.77
N SER A 48 18.78 4.41 -2.93
CA SER A 48 19.96 4.83 -2.17
C SER A 48 19.71 4.94 -0.67
N GLU A 49 18.55 5.47 -0.28
CA GLU A 49 18.15 5.61 1.14
C GLU A 49 17.93 4.25 1.81
N ILE A 50 17.22 3.33 1.13
CA ILE A 50 16.98 2.00 1.66
C ILE A 50 18.29 1.21 1.76
N GLY A 51 19.11 1.25 0.73
CA GLY A 51 20.34 0.46 0.66
C GLY A 51 20.10 -1.05 0.68
N GLY A 52 21.18 -1.84 0.70
CA GLY A 52 21.09 -3.29 0.85
C GLY A 52 20.35 -4.00 -0.29
N SER A 53 19.47 -4.93 0.05
CA SER A 53 18.78 -5.81 -0.91
C SER A 53 17.52 -5.18 -1.48
N VAL A 54 17.66 -4.09 -2.24
CA VAL A 54 16.55 -3.38 -2.90
C VAL A 54 16.79 -3.22 -4.41
N THR A 55 15.73 -3.30 -5.19
CA THR A 55 15.74 -3.04 -6.65
C THR A 55 14.62 -2.06 -6.99
N GLY A 56 14.97 -0.94 -7.61
CA GLY A 56 14.04 0.05 -8.13
C GLY A 56 13.58 -0.29 -9.54
N VAL A 57 12.26 -0.34 -9.76
CA VAL A 57 11.67 -0.51 -11.09
C VAL A 57 10.76 0.66 -11.39
N ARG A 58 11.09 1.44 -12.43
CA ARG A 58 10.22 2.54 -12.84
C ARG A 58 8.92 1.97 -13.39
N SER A 59 7.79 2.28 -12.74
CA SER A 59 6.48 1.78 -13.12
C SER A 59 5.37 2.72 -12.67
N ASP A 60 4.43 2.99 -13.54
CA ASP A 60 3.13 3.59 -13.22
C ASP A 60 2.10 2.48 -13.07
N SER A 61 1.53 2.32 -11.88
CA SER A 61 0.52 1.29 -11.62
C SER A 61 -0.76 1.46 -12.46
N GLY A 62 -1.03 2.65 -12.97
CA GLY A 62 -2.12 2.91 -13.90
C GLY A 62 -1.84 2.45 -15.34
N ASN A 63 -0.57 2.15 -15.69
CA ASN A 63 -0.15 1.76 -17.02
C ASN A 63 0.12 0.25 -17.11
N PRO A 64 -0.67 -0.52 -17.88
CA PRO A 64 -0.46 -1.97 -18.01
C PRO A 64 0.90 -2.40 -18.52
N ARG A 65 1.53 -1.59 -19.40
CA ARG A 65 2.87 -1.89 -19.95
C ARG A 65 3.96 -1.77 -18.88
N ASP A 66 3.83 -0.78 -18.01
CA ASP A 66 4.78 -0.59 -16.92
C ASP A 66 4.68 -1.73 -15.90
N LEU A 67 3.48 -2.28 -15.71
CA LEU A 67 3.29 -3.47 -14.88
C LEU A 67 3.94 -4.72 -15.51
N ASP A 68 3.95 -4.84 -16.85
CA ASP A 68 4.68 -5.92 -17.53
C ASP A 68 6.19 -5.80 -17.29
N LEU A 69 6.76 -4.59 -17.35
CA LEU A 69 8.16 -4.36 -17.03
C LEU A 69 8.51 -4.74 -15.58
N LEU A 70 7.61 -4.46 -14.63
CA LEU A 70 7.78 -4.89 -13.25
C LEU A 70 7.81 -6.42 -13.13
N VAL A 71 6.86 -7.10 -13.76
CA VAL A 71 6.81 -8.57 -13.77
C VAL A 71 8.08 -9.17 -14.37
N ASP A 72 8.55 -8.62 -15.49
CA ASP A 72 9.77 -9.10 -16.16
C ASP A 72 11.02 -8.88 -15.30
N ALA A 73 11.13 -7.73 -14.62
CA ALA A 73 12.23 -7.46 -13.70
C ALA A 73 12.26 -8.46 -12.52
N VAL A 74 11.10 -8.72 -11.90
CA VAL A 74 10.99 -9.70 -10.81
C VAL A 74 11.28 -11.11 -11.29
N ARG A 75 10.75 -11.50 -12.47
CA ARG A 75 10.99 -12.81 -13.07
C ARG A 75 12.47 -13.05 -13.37
N ALA A 76 13.14 -12.06 -13.97
CA ALA A 76 14.55 -12.15 -14.30
C ALA A 76 15.45 -12.17 -13.07
N GLY A 77 15.11 -11.42 -12.01
CA GLY A 77 15.94 -11.32 -10.80
C GLY A 77 15.75 -12.50 -9.84
N HIS A 78 14.52 -12.85 -9.49
CA HIS A 78 14.25 -13.85 -8.45
C HIS A 78 13.23 -14.92 -8.85
N GLY A 79 12.44 -14.69 -9.90
CA GLY A 79 11.45 -15.65 -10.41
C GLY A 79 10.25 -15.90 -9.49
N ARG A 80 10.17 -15.24 -8.33
CA ARG A 80 9.08 -15.42 -7.35
C ARG A 80 8.76 -14.13 -6.60
N VAL A 81 7.58 -14.12 -5.99
CA VAL A 81 7.14 -13.10 -5.03
C VAL A 81 6.55 -13.80 -3.81
N ASP A 82 7.05 -13.50 -2.63
CA ASP A 82 6.53 -14.02 -1.37
C ASP A 82 5.59 -13.01 -0.71
N VAL A 83 5.87 -11.71 -0.86
CA VAL A 83 5.06 -10.62 -0.33
C VAL A 83 4.77 -9.58 -1.42
N LEU A 84 3.50 -9.24 -1.60
CA LEU A 84 3.08 -8.16 -2.49
C LEU A 84 2.34 -7.08 -1.70
N TYR A 85 2.96 -5.90 -1.52
CA TYR A 85 2.31 -4.75 -0.90
C TYR A 85 1.93 -3.72 -1.98
N VAL A 86 0.64 -3.69 -2.32
CA VAL A 86 0.07 -2.76 -3.30
C VAL A 86 -0.24 -1.45 -2.59
N SER A 87 0.73 -0.53 -2.58
CA SER A 87 0.63 0.74 -1.90
C SER A 87 0.49 1.95 -2.84
N ALA A 88 0.77 1.77 -4.13
CA ALA A 88 0.59 2.84 -5.11
C ALA A 88 -0.88 3.33 -5.11
N GLY A 89 -1.04 4.62 -4.95
CA GLY A 89 -2.34 5.26 -4.93
C GLY A 89 -2.22 6.77 -4.91
N ILE A 90 -3.30 7.44 -5.27
CA ILE A 90 -3.42 8.89 -5.21
C ILE A 90 -4.62 9.26 -4.35
N GLY A 91 -4.48 10.36 -3.57
CA GLY A 91 -5.59 11.02 -2.91
C GLY A 91 -6.29 11.99 -3.85
N THR A 92 -7.47 12.44 -3.46
CA THR A 92 -8.11 13.60 -4.08
C THR A 92 -7.91 14.83 -3.19
N VAL A 93 -7.87 16.00 -3.79
CA VAL A 93 -8.20 17.23 -3.09
C VAL A 93 -9.68 17.12 -2.67
N GLU A 94 -10.11 17.74 -1.57
CA GLU A 94 -11.53 17.77 -1.19
C GLU A 94 -12.35 18.27 -2.37
N GLU A 95 -13.20 17.38 -2.91
CA GLU A 95 -14.00 17.63 -4.11
C GLU A 95 -15.47 17.37 -3.78
N PRO A 96 -16.29 18.42 -3.60
CA PRO A 96 -17.72 18.26 -3.36
C PRO A 96 -18.37 17.44 -4.48
N LEU A 97 -19.42 16.68 -4.16
CA LEU A 97 -20.11 15.81 -5.14
C LEU A 97 -20.48 16.55 -6.44
N THR A 98 -20.86 17.81 -6.32
CA THR A 98 -21.25 18.65 -7.48
C THR A 98 -20.08 19.11 -8.35
N ALA A 99 -18.83 18.94 -7.87
CA ALA A 99 -17.62 19.34 -8.58
C ALA A 99 -16.83 18.14 -9.15
N VAL A 100 -17.23 16.92 -8.81
CA VAL A 100 -16.58 15.70 -9.33
C VAL A 100 -16.67 15.66 -10.85
N THR A 101 -15.54 15.54 -11.52
CA THR A 101 -15.43 15.40 -12.97
C THR A 101 -15.16 13.96 -13.38
N GLU A 102 -15.48 13.59 -14.63
CA GLU A 102 -15.15 12.30 -15.20
C GLU A 102 -13.64 12.04 -15.15
N ASP A 103 -12.81 13.06 -15.50
CA ASP A 103 -11.35 12.95 -15.46
C ASP A 103 -10.81 12.69 -14.04
N SER A 104 -11.36 13.37 -13.02
CA SER A 104 -11.01 13.13 -11.62
C SER A 104 -11.36 11.71 -11.21
N PHE A 105 -12.58 11.27 -11.52
CA PHE A 105 -13.04 9.91 -11.24
C PHE A 105 -12.16 8.87 -11.92
N ASP A 106 -11.95 8.97 -13.24
CA ASP A 106 -11.18 8.01 -14.02
C ASP A 106 -9.72 7.95 -13.57
N THR A 107 -9.12 9.10 -13.24
CA THR A 107 -7.75 9.18 -12.73
C THR A 107 -7.62 8.42 -11.41
N VAL A 108 -8.51 8.67 -10.45
CA VAL A 108 -8.43 8.07 -9.11
C VAL A 108 -8.76 6.58 -9.15
N PHE A 109 -9.82 6.19 -9.84
CA PHE A 109 -10.16 4.78 -10.02
C PHE A 109 -9.12 4.04 -10.86
N GLY A 110 -8.57 4.69 -11.88
CA GLY A 110 -7.53 4.15 -12.75
C GLY A 110 -6.29 3.72 -11.97
N VAL A 111 -5.81 4.55 -11.05
CA VAL A 111 -4.65 4.21 -10.23
C VAL A 111 -5.03 3.30 -9.07
N ASN A 112 -6.02 3.70 -8.25
CA ASN A 112 -6.27 3.07 -6.96
C ASN A 112 -6.99 1.71 -7.06
N VAL A 113 -7.84 1.51 -8.08
CA VAL A 113 -8.65 0.30 -8.23
C VAL A 113 -8.13 -0.56 -9.38
N ARG A 114 -8.15 0.00 -10.61
CA ARG A 114 -7.69 -0.71 -11.79
C ARG A 114 -6.20 -1.07 -11.68
N GLY A 115 -5.36 -0.13 -11.26
CA GLY A 115 -3.94 -0.36 -11.05
C GLY A 115 -3.66 -1.43 -10.01
N ALA A 116 -4.38 -1.41 -8.88
CA ALA A 116 -4.24 -2.43 -7.85
C ALA A 116 -4.63 -3.83 -8.36
N LEU A 117 -5.78 -3.95 -9.03
CA LEU A 117 -6.25 -5.22 -9.58
C LEU A 117 -5.23 -5.82 -10.55
N PHE A 118 -4.77 -5.03 -11.53
CA PHE A 118 -3.85 -5.55 -12.54
C PHE A 118 -2.43 -5.77 -12.00
N THR A 119 -1.99 -5.02 -10.99
CA THR A 119 -0.75 -5.31 -10.26
C THR A 119 -0.80 -6.72 -9.65
N VAL A 120 -1.86 -7.02 -8.91
CA VAL A 120 -2.04 -8.36 -8.31
C VAL A 120 -2.16 -9.42 -9.39
N GLN A 121 -3.03 -9.23 -10.38
CA GLN A 121 -3.27 -10.21 -11.45
C GLN A 121 -1.97 -10.59 -12.19
N LYS A 122 -1.15 -9.60 -12.56
CA LYS A 122 0.08 -9.82 -13.32
C LYS A 122 1.20 -10.46 -12.50
N LEU A 123 1.30 -10.14 -11.21
CA LEU A 123 2.30 -10.73 -10.33
C LEU A 123 1.86 -12.08 -9.73
N LEU A 124 0.56 -12.40 -9.73
CA LEU A 124 0.00 -13.62 -9.16
C LEU A 124 0.64 -14.93 -9.68
N PRO A 125 1.03 -15.05 -10.97
CA PRO A 125 1.76 -16.23 -11.46
C PRO A 125 3.15 -16.43 -10.83
N LEU A 126 3.75 -15.36 -10.29
CA LEU A 126 5.03 -15.41 -9.59
C LEU A 126 4.86 -15.55 -8.06
N MET A 127 3.64 -15.42 -7.55
CA MET A 127 3.39 -15.54 -6.10
C MET A 127 3.65 -16.97 -5.63
N SER A 128 4.45 -17.08 -4.57
CA SER A 128 4.68 -18.35 -3.87
C SER A 128 3.42 -18.82 -3.14
N SER A 129 3.24 -20.14 -3.02
CA SER A 129 2.24 -20.68 -2.10
C SER A 129 2.57 -20.24 -0.67
N GLY A 130 1.57 -19.90 0.12
CA GLY A 130 1.75 -19.33 1.46
C GLY A 130 2.10 -17.84 1.48
N GLY A 131 2.17 -17.17 0.32
CA GLY A 131 2.52 -15.75 0.21
C GLY A 131 1.49 -14.81 0.85
N SER A 132 1.83 -13.52 0.91
CA SER A 132 0.99 -12.47 1.48
C SER A 132 0.76 -11.32 0.49
N ILE A 133 -0.50 -10.95 0.29
CA ILE A 133 -0.92 -9.75 -0.46
C ILE A 133 -1.48 -8.74 0.53
N ILE A 134 -0.93 -7.54 0.52
CA ILE A 134 -1.36 -6.41 1.35
C ILE A 134 -1.86 -5.30 0.43
N LEU A 135 -3.10 -4.88 0.59
CA LEU A 135 -3.68 -3.75 -0.13
C LEU A 135 -3.69 -2.51 0.76
N ASN A 136 -3.15 -1.40 0.28
CA ASN A 136 -3.14 -0.15 1.04
C ASN A 136 -4.50 0.54 1.00
N GLY A 137 -5.31 0.29 2.03
CA GLY A 137 -6.60 0.92 2.26
C GLY A 137 -6.50 2.35 2.77
N SER A 138 -7.50 2.73 3.53
CA SER A 138 -7.58 3.96 4.32
C SER A 138 -8.81 3.85 5.22
N THR A 139 -8.78 4.42 6.41
CA THR A 139 -9.95 4.47 7.30
C THR A 139 -11.10 5.32 6.76
N VAL A 140 -10.87 6.10 5.71
CA VAL A 140 -11.88 6.96 5.06
C VAL A 140 -13.05 6.17 4.47
N TRP A 141 -12.86 4.92 4.08
CA TRP A 141 -13.93 4.09 3.51
C TRP A 141 -15.08 3.80 4.49
N GLY A 142 -14.78 3.79 5.80
CA GLY A 142 -15.75 3.49 6.85
C GLY A 142 -16.49 4.71 7.40
N LYS A 143 -16.18 5.92 6.91
CA LYS A 143 -16.78 7.17 7.37
C LYS A 143 -17.23 8.03 6.19
N GLY A 144 -18.39 8.69 6.32
CA GLY A 144 -18.84 9.70 5.37
C GLY A 144 -18.07 11.01 5.59
N ILE A 145 -17.05 11.28 4.80
CA ILE A 145 -16.28 12.52 4.86
C ILE A 145 -16.64 13.36 3.64
N PRO A 146 -17.19 14.58 3.82
CA PRO A 146 -17.48 15.49 2.71
C PRO A 146 -16.24 15.70 1.83
N GLY A 147 -16.43 15.73 0.51
CA GLY A 147 -15.33 15.91 -0.46
C GLY A 147 -14.49 14.68 -0.74
N GLN A 148 -14.75 13.53 -0.10
CA GLN A 148 -13.94 12.32 -0.25
C GLN A 148 -14.66 11.18 -0.98
N SER A 149 -15.76 11.42 -1.67
CA SER A 149 -16.63 10.40 -2.25
C SER A 149 -15.89 9.43 -3.17
N VAL A 150 -15.12 9.93 -4.14
CA VAL A 150 -14.41 9.14 -5.13
C VAL A 150 -13.26 8.35 -4.46
N TYR A 151 -12.46 9.02 -3.64
CA TYR A 151 -11.35 8.37 -2.95
C TYR A 151 -11.83 7.28 -1.98
N ALA A 152 -12.85 7.57 -1.16
CA ALA A 152 -13.42 6.60 -0.24
C ALA A 152 -13.98 5.36 -0.97
N ALA A 153 -14.67 5.58 -2.11
CA ALA A 153 -15.16 4.48 -2.94
C ALA A 153 -14.02 3.59 -3.46
N THR A 154 -12.88 4.16 -3.86
CA THR A 154 -11.73 3.35 -4.27
C THR A 154 -11.19 2.49 -3.13
N LYS A 155 -11.16 3.01 -1.91
CA LYS A 155 -10.67 2.25 -0.73
C LYS A 155 -11.67 1.18 -0.28
N ALA A 156 -12.98 1.42 -0.44
CA ALA A 156 -14.01 0.41 -0.26
C ALA A 156 -13.90 -0.73 -1.31
N ALA A 157 -13.55 -0.40 -2.57
CA ALA A 157 -13.29 -1.40 -3.60
C ALA A 157 -12.13 -2.34 -3.23
N LEU A 158 -11.02 -1.80 -2.69
CA LEU A 158 -9.90 -2.63 -2.22
C LEU A 158 -10.31 -3.57 -1.08
N ARG A 159 -11.16 -3.10 -0.19
CA ARG A 159 -11.74 -3.93 0.88
C ARG A 159 -12.53 -5.10 0.31
N SER A 160 -13.33 -4.85 -0.73
CA SER A 160 -14.09 -5.89 -1.42
C SER A 160 -13.16 -6.90 -2.11
N PHE A 161 -12.14 -6.42 -2.82
CA PHE A 161 -11.13 -7.28 -3.47
C PHE A 161 -10.43 -8.19 -2.46
N ALA A 162 -10.00 -7.67 -1.32
CA ALA A 162 -9.31 -8.47 -0.31
C ALA A 162 -10.14 -9.67 0.15
N ARG A 163 -11.44 -9.49 0.36
CA ARG A 163 -12.34 -10.58 0.77
C ARG A 163 -12.50 -11.63 -0.32
N THR A 164 -12.72 -11.19 -1.55
CA THR A 164 -12.91 -12.09 -2.69
C THR A 164 -11.61 -12.86 -2.98
N TRP A 165 -10.48 -12.16 -3.08
CA TRP A 165 -9.18 -12.80 -3.38
C TRP A 165 -8.69 -13.68 -2.23
N ALA A 166 -9.01 -13.36 -0.97
CA ALA A 166 -8.71 -14.27 0.14
C ALA A 166 -9.40 -15.62 -0.01
N ALA A 167 -10.65 -15.62 -0.51
CA ALA A 167 -11.38 -16.86 -0.79
C ALA A 167 -10.83 -17.59 -2.04
N GLU A 168 -10.57 -16.87 -3.13
CA GLU A 168 -10.06 -17.43 -4.38
C GLU A 168 -8.65 -18.04 -4.25
N LEU A 169 -7.81 -17.46 -3.39
CA LEU A 169 -6.41 -17.86 -3.24
C LEU A 169 -6.14 -18.76 -2.03
N ALA A 170 -7.20 -19.13 -1.30
CA ALA A 170 -7.11 -19.94 -0.08
C ALA A 170 -6.42 -21.30 -0.31
N GLU A 171 -6.71 -21.99 -1.42
CA GLU A 171 -6.08 -23.28 -1.75
C GLU A 171 -4.56 -23.18 -1.97
N ARG A 172 -4.08 -22.00 -2.37
CA ARG A 172 -2.65 -21.70 -2.47
C ARG A 172 -2.04 -21.23 -1.14
N GLY A 173 -2.84 -21.12 -0.08
CA GLY A 173 -2.42 -20.57 1.21
C GLY A 173 -2.05 -19.09 1.16
N ILE A 174 -2.36 -18.36 0.07
CA ILE A 174 -2.05 -16.94 -0.07
C ILE A 174 -3.04 -16.13 0.76
N ARG A 175 -2.52 -15.33 1.68
CA ARG A 175 -3.31 -14.42 2.51
C ARG A 175 -3.50 -13.09 1.80
N VAL A 176 -4.68 -12.50 1.89
CA VAL A 176 -4.98 -11.20 1.30
C VAL A 176 -5.65 -10.32 2.34
N ASN A 177 -5.02 -9.21 2.70
CA ASN A 177 -5.51 -8.30 3.72
C ASN A 177 -5.44 -6.84 3.26
N VAL A 178 -6.26 -6.00 3.85
CA VAL A 178 -6.16 -4.55 3.72
C VAL A 178 -5.47 -3.99 4.96
N LEU A 179 -4.53 -3.09 4.74
CA LEU A 179 -3.93 -2.23 5.74
C LEU A 179 -4.51 -0.83 5.57
N SER A 180 -5.28 -0.34 6.52
CA SER A 180 -5.99 0.94 6.45
C SER A 180 -5.38 1.97 7.39
N PRO A 181 -4.46 2.83 6.90
CA PRO A 181 -3.92 3.92 7.70
C PRO A 181 -4.98 4.98 8.02
N GLY A 182 -4.86 5.56 9.22
CA GLY A 182 -5.42 6.87 9.54
C GLY A 182 -4.49 8.01 9.11
N PRO A 183 -4.75 9.24 9.59
CA PRO A 183 -3.89 10.39 9.32
C PRO A 183 -2.45 10.12 9.78
N THR A 184 -1.53 10.06 8.80
CA THR A 184 -0.12 9.70 9.01
C THR A 184 0.77 10.82 8.51
N ASP A 185 1.79 11.18 9.27
CA ASP A 185 2.74 12.25 8.97
C ASP A 185 3.62 11.87 7.75
N THR A 186 3.15 12.26 6.59
CA THR A 186 3.79 12.03 5.30
C THR A 186 3.76 13.31 4.48
N ALA A 187 4.44 13.33 3.33
CA ALA A 187 4.43 14.46 2.41
C ALA A 187 3.00 14.90 2.01
N MET A 188 2.01 14.00 2.03
CA MET A 188 0.61 14.31 1.76
C MET A 188 0.02 15.27 2.80
N ILE A 189 0.45 15.17 4.07
CA ILE A 189 0.00 16.05 5.17
C ILE A 189 1.00 17.17 5.44
N ALA A 190 2.22 17.10 4.92
CA ALA A 190 3.27 18.08 5.19
C ALA A 190 2.89 19.52 4.80
N GLY A 191 2.08 19.69 3.75
CA GLY A 191 1.54 20.98 3.31
C GLY A 191 0.37 21.51 4.15
N THR A 192 -0.12 20.74 5.13
CA THR A 192 -1.23 21.14 6.00
C THR A 192 -0.73 22.12 7.07
N PRO A 193 -1.39 23.26 7.31
CA PRO A 193 -1.01 24.21 8.35
C PRO A 193 -0.88 23.55 9.73
N PRO A 194 0.09 23.95 10.57
CA PRO A 194 0.33 23.35 11.89
C PRO A 194 -0.92 23.27 12.76
N GLU A 195 -1.72 24.32 12.80
CA GLU A 195 -2.97 24.40 13.57
C GLU A 195 -4.02 23.34 13.12
N LEU A 196 -4.08 23.04 11.81
CA LEU A 196 -4.97 22.03 11.30
C LEU A 196 -4.42 20.62 11.59
N ARG A 197 -3.09 20.46 11.56
CA ARG A 197 -2.44 19.20 11.98
C ARG A 197 -2.71 18.89 13.45
N GLU A 198 -2.63 19.90 14.33
CA GLU A 198 -2.99 19.77 15.75
C GLU A 198 -4.46 19.39 15.96
N LYS A 199 -5.37 20.03 15.19
CA LYS A 199 -6.80 19.67 15.23
C LYS A 199 -7.04 18.23 14.80
N ILE A 200 -6.39 17.76 13.73
CA ILE A 200 -6.48 16.38 13.29
C ILE A 200 -5.93 15.43 14.38
N ALA A 201 -4.77 15.73 14.96
CA ALA A 201 -4.20 14.94 16.03
C ALA A 201 -5.11 14.88 17.28
N ALA A 202 -5.78 15.98 17.61
CA ALA A 202 -6.71 16.05 18.74
C ALA A 202 -7.95 15.16 18.56
N LEU A 203 -8.38 14.90 17.30
CA LEU A 203 -9.49 14.00 16.99
C LEU A 203 -9.10 12.51 17.11
N ILE A 204 -7.80 12.20 17.02
CA ILE A 204 -7.31 10.83 17.16
C ILE A 204 -7.29 10.46 18.67
N PRO A 205 -7.88 9.33 19.09
CA PRO A 205 -7.83 8.92 20.51
C PRO A 205 -6.43 8.89 21.10
N LEU A 206 -5.42 8.42 20.37
CA LEU A 206 -4.01 8.42 20.81
C LEU A 206 -3.33 9.80 20.74
N LYS A 207 -4.05 10.89 20.39
CA LYS A 207 -3.62 12.29 20.43
C LYS A 207 -2.36 12.62 19.63
N ARG A 208 -2.07 11.87 18.59
CA ARG A 208 -0.99 12.14 17.64
C ARG A 208 -1.33 11.64 16.24
N LEU A 209 -0.68 12.19 15.23
CA LEU A 209 -0.63 11.60 13.91
C LEU A 209 0.14 10.28 13.95
N GLY A 210 -0.21 9.33 13.12
CA GLY A 210 0.60 8.15 12.86
C GLY A 210 1.95 8.55 12.24
N GLN A 211 2.98 7.76 12.48
CA GLN A 211 4.25 7.88 11.79
C GLN A 211 4.36 6.81 10.70
N PRO A 212 5.10 7.02 9.60
CA PRO A 212 5.34 5.98 8.60
C PRO A 212 5.79 4.64 9.19
N ALA A 213 6.59 4.70 10.26
CA ALA A 213 7.05 3.51 10.99
C ALA A 213 5.92 2.74 11.71
N ASP A 214 4.85 3.42 12.14
CA ASP A 214 3.69 2.74 12.75
C ASP A 214 3.01 1.84 11.69
N ILE A 215 2.89 2.33 10.45
CA ILE A 215 2.30 1.61 9.34
C ILE A 215 3.22 0.48 8.86
N ALA A 216 4.53 0.76 8.75
CA ALA A 216 5.53 -0.22 8.31
C ALA A 216 5.56 -1.46 9.21
N LYS A 217 5.45 -1.29 10.55
CA LYS A 217 5.39 -2.41 11.51
C LYS A 217 4.17 -3.31 11.29
N VAL A 218 3.02 -2.74 10.97
CA VAL A 218 1.82 -3.52 10.69
C VAL A 218 1.90 -4.17 9.32
N ALA A 219 2.49 -3.50 8.31
CA ALA A 219 2.79 -4.12 7.03
C ALA A 219 3.71 -5.34 7.20
N LEU A 220 4.75 -5.24 8.06
CA LEU A 220 5.63 -6.37 8.39
C LEU A 220 4.88 -7.51 9.08
N PHE A 221 3.99 -7.22 10.03
CA PHE A 221 3.13 -8.23 10.65
C PHE A 221 2.30 -8.97 9.59
N LEU A 222 1.62 -8.24 8.70
CA LEU A 222 0.82 -8.85 7.63
C LEU A 222 1.66 -9.61 6.59
N ALA A 223 2.91 -9.19 6.37
CA ALA A 223 3.84 -9.84 5.45
C ALA A 223 4.39 -11.16 6.01
N SER A 224 4.59 -11.25 7.31
CA SER A 224 5.29 -12.36 7.98
C SER A 224 4.34 -13.47 8.46
N ASP A 225 4.94 -14.56 8.94
CA ASP A 225 4.23 -15.69 9.54
C ASP A 225 3.51 -15.34 10.86
N ASP A 226 3.84 -14.20 11.48
CA ASP A 226 3.10 -13.70 12.65
C ASP A 226 1.60 -13.53 12.38
N SER A 227 1.21 -13.38 11.10
CA SER A 227 -0.16 -13.27 10.65
C SER A 227 -0.66 -14.48 9.86
N SER A 228 -0.05 -15.66 10.06
CA SER A 228 -0.34 -16.89 9.30
C SER A 228 -1.82 -17.33 9.30
N PHE A 229 -2.60 -16.92 10.30
CA PHE A 229 -4.03 -17.21 10.39
C PHE A 229 -4.92 -15.96 10.18
N VAL A 230 -4.37 -14.92 9.51
CA VAL A 230 -5.06 -13.65 9.26
C VAL A 230 -5.22 -13.43 7.76
N THR A 231 -6.45 -13.54 7.25
CA THR A 231 -6.78 -13.26 5.84
C THR A 231 -8.18 -12.66 5.69
N GLY A 232 -8.40 -11.86 4.64
CA GLY A 232 -9.68 -11.24 4.32
C GLY A 232 -10.08 -10.08 5.23
N ILE A 233 -9.18 -9.61 6.12
CA ILE A 233 -9.48 -8.51 7.05
C ILE A 233 -9.13 -7.14 6.46
N ASP A 234 -9.65 -6.13 7.11
CA ASP A 234 -9.20 -4.74 7.02
C ASP A 234 -8.68 -4.33 8.39
N LEU A 235 -7.37 -4.09 8.48
CA LEU A 235 -6.70 -3.72 9.71
C LEU A 235 -6.46 -2.23 9.75
N SER A 236 -7.21 -1.51 10.57
CA SER A 236 -7.05 -0.09 10.80
C SER A 236 -5.81 0.20 11.65
N VAL A 237 -4.99 1.16 11.20
CA VAL A 237 -3.81 1.67 11.91
C VAL A 237 -3.94 3.18 12.02
N ASP A 238 -4.76 3.64 12.94
CA ASP A 238 -5.30 5.01 12.95
C ASP A 238 -5.37 5.65 14.35
N GLY A 239 -4.80 5.00 15.34
CA GLY A 239 -4.87 5.47 16.72
C GLY A 239 -6.28 5.48 17.33
N GLY A 240 -7.21 4.68 16.75
CA GLY A 240 -8.59 4.56 17.21
C GLY A 240 -9.58 5.47 16.48
N LEU A 241 -9.15 6.29 15.53
CA LEU A 241 -9.97 7.34 14.89
C LEU A 241 -11.26 6.80 14.23
N ALA A 242 -11.22 5.61 13.65
CA ALA A 242 -12.36 5.04 12.93
C ALA A 242 -13.14 4.02 13.76
N GLN A 243 -12.64 3.62 14.93
CA GLN A 243 -13.20 2.55 15.72
C GLN A 243 -13.96 3.04 16.96
N ILE A 244 -13.68 4.26 17.43
CA ILE A 244 -14.24 4.83 18.66
C ILE A 244 -14.98 6.14 18.34
#